data_8c48749f6474edc5849ae69911d5d50e
#
_entry.id   8c48749f6474edc5849ae69911d5d50e
#
_cell.length_a   1.000
_cell.length_b   1.000
_cell.length_c   1.000
_cell.angle_alpha   90.00
_cell.angle_beta   90.00
_cell.angle_gamma   90.00
#
_symmetry.space_group_name_H-M   'P 1'
#
loop_
_entity.id
_entity.type
_entity.pdbx_description
1 polymer ?
#
loop_
_entity_poly.entity_id
_entity_poly.type
_entity_poly.pdbx_seq_one_letter_code
_entity_poly.pdbx_strand_id
1 'polypeptide(L)'
;MYIAMKVDNFIAVNSFINNLDFEGTEVLRVTKDPKIEAFNEPTYARVIGTNFKNGTIEVKVLSRLLPDAPEFARGFLGIAFRIDENNERFESLYIRPTNGRNENQLRRNRSTQYFSYPDYKFDRFRAESPGES
;
A
#
# COMPACT_ATOMS: atom_id res chain seq x y z
N MET A 1 2.89 19.08 8.51
CA MET A 1 4.26 18.58 8.44
C MET A 1 4.53 18.04 7.03
N TYR A 2 5.64 18.43 6.44
CA TYR A 2 6.08 17.93 5.14
C TYR A 2 7.17 16.88 5.34
N ILE A 3 7.08 15.76 4.62
CA ILE A 3 8.08 14.69 4.66
C ILE A 3 8.66 14.52 3.26
N ALA A 4 9.94 14.78 3.11
CA ALA A 4 10.63 14.58 1.84
C ALA A 4 10.71 13.08 1.51
N MET A 5 10.47 12.72 0.26
CA MET A 5 10.50 11.33 -0.23
C MET A 5 11.94 10.83 -0.45
N LYS A 6 12.74 10.89 0.60
CA LYS A 6 14.14 10.42 0.61
C LYS A 6 14.26 9.15 1.43
N VAL A 7 15.05 8.22 0.95
CA VAL A 7 15.28 6.91 1.60
C VAL A 7 15.61 7.07 3.10
N ASP A 8 16.40 8.10 3.46
CA ASP A 8 16.81 8.34 4.85
C ASP A 8 15.64 8.64 5.80
N ASN A 9 14.49 9.02 5.28
CA ASN A 9 13.30 9.31 6.08
C ASN A 9 12.40 8.10 6.31
N PHE A 10 12.78 6.93 5.78
CA PHE A 10 11.92 5.74 5.81
C PHE A 10 12.67 4.51 6.27
N ILE A 11 11.90 3.57 6.82
CA ILE A 11 12.35 2.20 7.10
C ILE A 11 11.54 1.27 6.22
N ALA A 12 12.21 0.42 5.44
CA ALA A 12 11.56 -0.59 4.63
C ALA A 12 11.10 -1.76 5.51
N VAL A 13 9.84 -2.17 5.36
CA VAL A 13 9.25 -3.32 6.05
C VAL A 13 8.79 -4.31 4.98
N ASN A 14 9.47 -5.46 4.89
CA ASN A 14 9.25 -6.48 3.86
C ASN A 14 9.23 -5.91 2.44
N SER A 15 10.01 -4.87 2.22
CA SER A 15 10.08 -4.17 0.95
C SER A 15 11.50 -3.69 0.69
N PHE A 16 11.75 -3.29 -0.55
CA PHE A 16 12.97 -2.58 -0.94
C PHE A 16 12.58 -1.14 -1.25
N ILE A 17 13.38 -0.18 -0.79
CA ILE A 17 13.17 1.23 -1.08
C ILE A 17 14.40 1.83 -1.73
N ASN A 18 14.18 2.70 -2.70
CA ASN A 18 15.24 3.48 -3.32
C ASN A 18 14.67 4.78 -3.88
N ASN A 19 15.55 5.78 -4.00
CA ASN A 19 15.19 7.00 -4.70
C ASN A 19 15.49 6.87 -6.19
N LEU A 20 14.63 7.46 -7.01
CA LEU A 20 14.87 7.61 -8.44
C LEU A 20 14.25 8.89 -8.94
N ASP A 21 14.66 9.33 -10.12
CA ASP A 21 14.06 10.47 -10.81
C ASP A 21 12.95 9.98 -11.72
N PHE A 22 11.77 10.57 -11.55
CA PHE A 22 10.63 10.31 -12.40
C PHE A 22 10.14 11.64 -12.96
N GLU A 23 10.34 11.85 -14.26
CA GLU A 23 9.94 13.07 -14.97
C GLU A 23 10.43 14.35 -14.29
N GLY A 24 11.69 14.36 -13.83
CA GLY A 24 12.31 15.50 -13.17
C GLY A 24 12.01 15.65 -11.68
N THR A 25 11.28 14.72 -11.09
CA THR A 25 10.96 14.73 -9.66
C THR A 25 11.61 13.53 -8.97
N GLU A 26 12.28 13.78 -7.85
CA GLU A 26 12.80 12.69 -7.02
C GLU A 26 11.65 12.00 -6.31
N VAL A 27 11.53 10.69 -6.50
CA VAL A 27 10.47 9.87 -5.90
C VAL A 27 11.06 8.74 -5.08
N LEU A 28 10.28 8.24 -4.12
CA LEU A 28 10.58 7.03 -3.39
C LEU A 28 9.88 5.85 -4.07
N ARG A 29 10.67 4.91 -4.55
CA ARG A 29 10.15 3.66 -5.09
C ARG A 29 10.11 2.62 -3.98
N VAL A 30 8.95 1.98 -3.82
CA VAL A 30 8.74 0.90 -2.85
C VAL A 30 8.39 -0.36 -3.63
N THR A 31 9.18 -1.41 -3.45
CA THR A 31 8.99 -2.69 -4.14
C THR A 31 8.85 -3.78 -3.10
N LYS A 32 7.83 -4.65 -3.25
CA LYS A 32 7.64 -5.77 -2.35
C LYS A 32 8.84 -6.72 -2.40
N ASP A 33 9.27 -7.22 -1.24
CA ASP A 33 10.25 -8.28 -1.17
C ASP A 33 9.62 -9.58 -1.73
N PRO A 34 10.18 -10.16 -2.81
CA PRO A 34 9.61 -11.36 -3.42
C PRO A 34 9.66 -12.59 -2.53
N LYS A 35 10.43 -12.58 -1.45
CA LYS A 35 10.45 -13.67 -0.47
C LYS A 35 9.18 -13.73 0.37
N ILE A 36 8.41 -12.64 0.41
CA ILE A 36 7.14 -12.59 1.14
C ILE A 36 6.03 -13.04 0.20
N GLU A 37 5.58 -14.28 0.33
CA GLU A 37 4.59 -14.88 -0.54
C GLU A 37 3.15 -14.70 -0.04
N ALA A 38 2.96 -14.56 1.27
CA ALA A 38 1.63 -14.44 1.88
C ALA A 38 0.95 -13.11 1.52
N PHE A 39 -0.37 -13.15 1.37
CA PHE A 39 -1.18 -11.95 1.14
C PHE A 39 -1.31 -11.12 2.41
N ASN A 40 -1.41 -9.82 2.24
CA ASN A 40 -1.71 -8.86 3.32
C ASN A 40 -0.70 -8.87 4.47
N GLU A 41 0.51 -9.36 4.23
CA GLU A 41 1.60 -9.17 5.18
C GLU A 41 2.08 -7.72 5.13
N PRO A 42 2.60 -7.18 6.27
CA PRO A 42 3.14 -5.83 6.29
C PRO A 42 4.19 -5.64 5.20
N THR A 43 3.91 -4.75 4.25
CA THR A 43 4.81 -4.47 3.12
C THR A 43 4.70 -3.00 2.78
N TYR A 44 5.59 -2.18 3.36
CA TYR A 44 5.52 -0.73 3.19
C TYR A 44 6.86 -0.06 3.50
N ALA A 45 6.92 1.23 3.20
CA ALA A 45 7.97 2.12 3.68
C ALA A 45 7.38 2.95 4.83
N ARG A 46 7.94 2.80 6.02
CA ARG A 46 7.48 3.50 7.22
C ARG A 46 8.27 4.78 7.42
N VAL A 47 7.57 5.88 7.65
CA VAL A 47 8.20 7.17 7.98
C VAL A 47 8.81 7.11 9.38
N ILE A 48 10.08 7.52 9.48
CA ILE A 48 10.80 7.55 10.75
C ILE A 48 10.34 8.75 11.58
N GLY A 49 10.12 8.52 12.88
CA GLY A 49 9.88 9.58 13.84
C GLY A 49 8.50 10.19 13.84
N THR A 50 7.53 9.56 13.19
CA THR A 50 6.14 10.03 13.20
C THR A 50 5.23 9.08 13.97
N ASN A 51 4.18 9.65 14.58
CA ASN A 51 3.15 8.88 15.26
C ASN A 51 1.79 9.46 14.89
N PHE A 52 1.29 9.06 13.72
CA PHE A 52 0.01 9.56 13.20
C PHE A 52 -1.15 8.82 13.88
N LYS A 53 -2.10 9.57 14.41
CA LYS A 53 -3.34 9.03 14.97
C LYS A 53 -4.56 9.54 14.22
N ASN A 54 -4.68 10.86 14.07
CA ASN A 54 -5.79 11.51 13.38
C ASN A 54 -5.25 12.68 12.58
N GLY A 55 -5.89 12.97 11.45
CA GLY A 55 -5.52 14.09 10.60
C GLY A 55 -5.69 13.76 9.13
N THR A 56 -5.00 14.51 8.30
CA THR A 56 -5.02 14.35 6.85
C THR A 56 -3.65 13.93 6.36
N ILE A 57 -3.62 12.92 5.51
CA ILE A 57 -2.41 12.49 4.78
C ILE A 57 -2.63 12.81 3.31
N GLU A 58 -1.72 13.59 2.74
CA GLU A 58 -1.76 13.91 1.32
C GLU A 58 -0.48 13.41 0.66
N VAL A 59 -0.61 12.62 -0.39
CA VAL A 59 0.52 12.02 -1.10
C VAL A 59 0.17 11.79 -2.57
N LYS A 60 1.14 11.96 -3.44
CA LYS A 60 1.02 11.60 -4.85
C LYS A 60 1.66 10.23 -5.06
N VAL A 61 0.95 9.35 -5.74
CA VAL A 61 1.35 7.96 -5.90
C VAL A 61 1.23 7.51 -7.35
N LEU A 62 2.11 6.59 -7.75
CA LEU A 62 2.08 5.93 -9.05
C LEU A 62 2.35 4.45 -8.82
N SER A 63 1.53 3.59 -9.41
CA SER A 63 1.70 2.15 -9.33
C SER A 63 2.04 1.56 -10.70
N ARG A 64 2.95 0.57 -10.68
CA ARG A 64 3.26 -0.26 -11.84
C ARG A 64 3.44 -1.71 -11.40
N LEU A 65 2.96 -2.66 -12.20
CA LEU A 65 3.27 -4.06 -11.99
C LEU A 65 4.71 -4.33 -12.43
N LEU A 66 5.42 -5.17 -11.66
CA LEU A 66 6.73 -5.66 -12.07
C LEU A 66 6.58 -6.65 -13.24
N PRO A 67 7.59 -6.77 -14.12
CA PRO A 67 7.52 -7.69 -15.26
C PRO A 67 7.27 -9.15 -14.87
N ASP A 68 7.71 -9.57 -13.68
CA ASP A 68 7.55 -10.92 -13.14
C ASP A 68 6.38 -11.05 -12.17
N ALA A 69 5.48 -10.06 -12.13
CA ALA A 69 4.32 -10.09 -11.24
C ALA A 69 3.37 -11.24 -11.63
N PRO A 70 2.80 -11.96 -10.66
CA PRO A 70 1.85 -13.02 -10.95
C PRO A 70 0.54 -12.46 -11.53
N GLU A 71 -0.22 -13.31 -12.25
CA GLU A 71 -1.48 -12.90 -12.89
C GLU A 71 -2.50 -12.30 -11.94
N PHE A 72 -2.52 -12.75 -10.69
CA PHE A 72 -3.45 -12.23 -9.69
C PHE A 72 -3.04 -10.85 -9.15
N ALA A 73 -1.86 -10.36 -9.45
CA ALA A 73 -1.40 -9.05 -8.99
C ALA A 73 -2.26 -7.93 -9.55
N ARG A 74 -2.59 -6.93 -8.72
CA ARG A 74 -3.46 -5.80 -9.07
C ARG A 74 -2.78 -4.45 -8.95
N GLY A 75 -1.46 -4.46 -8.72
CA GLY A 75 -0.68 -3.24 -8.58
C GLY A 75 -1.04 -2.48 -7.31
N PHE A 76 -1.30 -3.17 -6.21
CA PHE A 76 -1.75 -2.59 -4.95
C PHE A 76 -0.88 -1.42 -4.52
N LEU A 77 -1.54 -0.35 -4.14
CA LEU A 77 -0.90 0.90 -3.75
C LEU A 77 -1.80 1.62 -2.76
N GLY A 78 -1.23 2.10 -1.68
CA GLY A 78 -2.03 2.78 -0.69
C GLY A 78 -1.22 3.37 0.44
N ILE A 79 -1.90 3.65 1.54
CA ILE A 79 -1.34 4.24 2.73
C ILE A 79 -1.61 3.31 3.90
N ALA A 80 -0.57 2.99 4.66
CA ALA A 80 -0.68 2.35 5.96
C ALA A 80 -0.51 3.43 7.04
N PHE A 81 -1.36 3.41 8.05
CA PHE A 81 -1.34 4.39 9.13
C PHE A 81 -1.69 3.73 10.48
N ARG A 82 -1.46 4.47 11.56
CA ARG A 82 -1.59 3.94 12.93
C ARG A 82 -0.78 2.67 13.12
N ILE A 83 0.47 2.72 12.66
CA ILE A 83 1.40 1.59 12.72
C ILE A 83 1.98 1.53 14.13
N ASP A 84 1.92 0.36 14.77
CA ASP A 84 2.54 0.19 16.09
C ASP A 84 4.07 0.07 15.99
N GLU A 85 4.75 0.04 17.14
CA GLU A 85 6.21 0.04 17.20
C GLU A 85 6.85 -1.16 16.51
N ASN A 86 6.17 -2.30 16.52
CA ASN A 86 6.69 -3.58 16.02
C ASN A 86 6.19 -3.94 14.62
N ASN A 87 5.44 -3.04 13.96
CA ASN A 87 4.79 -3.30 12.66
C ASN A 87 3.82 -4.50 12.68
N GLU A 88 3.24 -4.77 13.84
CA GLU A 88 2.32 -5.89 14.04
C GLU A 88 0.86 -5.49 13.91
N ARG A 89 0.56 -4.19 14.06
CA ARG A 89 -0.79 -3.65 13.93
C ARG A 89 -0.76 -2.36 13.12
N PHE A 90 -1.66 -2.24 12.18
CA PHE A 90 -1.85 -1.02 11.39
C PHE A 90 -3.18 -1.06 10.66
N GLU A 91 -3.60 0.10 10.18
CA GLU A 91 -4.75 0.23 9.28
C GLU A 91 -4.23 0.62 7.91
N SER A 92 -4.96 0.26 6.88
CA SER A 92 -4.58 0.62 5.51
C SER A 92 -5.81 0.87 4.64
N LEU A 93 -5.67 1.84 3.78
CA LEU A 93 -6.56 2.05 2.66
C LEU A 93 -5.71 1.97 1.40
N TYR A 94 -6.07 1.08 0.49
CA TYR A 94 -5.32 0.91 -0.74
C TYR A 94 -6.25 0.76 -1.95
N ILE A 95 -5.67 0.98 -3.11
CA ILE A 95 -6.34 0.84 -4.39
C ILE A 95 -5.73 -0.32 -5.18
N ARG A 96 -6.51 -0.83 -6.12
CA ARG A 96 -6.08 -1.82 -7.10
C ARG A 96 -6.13 -1.17 -8.49
N PRO A 97 -5.06 -0.48 -8.92
CA PRO A 97 -5.11 0.32 -10.14
C PRO A 97 -5.52 -0.46 -11.39
N THR A 98 -5.14 -1.74 -11.50
CA THR A 98 -5.52 -2.56 -12.65
C THR A 98 -7.01 -2.90 -12.69
N ASN A 99 -7.75 -2.65 -11.61
CA ASN A 99 -9.19 -2.88 -11.55
C ASN A 99 -10.01 -1.66 -11.99
N GLY A 100 -9.50 -0.45 -11.81
CA GLY A 100 -10.28 0.77 -11.93
C GLY A 100 -10.93 1.01 -13.30
N ARG A 101 -10.30 0.57 -14.37
CA ARG A 101 -10.80 0.70 -15.75
C ARG A 101 -10.91 -0.65 -16.45
N ASN A 102 -11.05 -1.73 -15.70
CA ASN A 102 -11.16 -3.06 -16.26
C ASN A 102 -12.54 -3.24 -16.91
N GLU A 103 -12.61 -3.99 -18.01
CA GLU A 103 -13.87 -4.28 -18.69
C GLU A 103 -14.80 -5.16 -17.83
N ASN A 104 -14.23 -5.98 -16.96
CA ASN A 104 -14.99 -6.79 -16.02
C ASN A 104 -15.54 -5.90 -14.90
N GLN A 105 -16.88 -5.79 -14.82
CA GLN A 105 -17.53 -4.94 -13.85
C GLN A 105 -17.24 -5.34 -12.40
N LEU A 106 -17.14 -6.63 -12.11
CA LEU A 106 -16.83 -7.12 -10.78
C LEU A 106 -15.46 -6.61 -10.31
N ARG A 107 -14.47 -6.61 -11.22
CA ARG A 107 -13.15 -6.05 -10.93
C ARG A 107 -13.20 -4.54 -10.72
N ARG A 108 -13.96 -3.80 -11.52
CA ARG A 108 -14.11 -2.35 -11.34
C ARG A 108 -14.71 -2.03 -9.97
N ASN A 109 -15.67 -2.81 -9.52
CA ASN A 109 -16.34 -2.62 -8.24
C ASN A 109 -15.43 -2.93 -7.04
N ARG A 110 -14.26 -3.53 -7.27
CA ARG A 110 -13.28 -3.90 -6.26
C ARG A 110 -11.97 -3.13 -6.41
N SER A 111 -12.06 -1.84 -6.72
CA SER A 111 -10.89 -1.00 -6.96
C SER A 111 -10.26 -0.44 -5.69
N THR A 112 -11.02 -0.31 -4.61
CA THR A 112 -10.53 0.21 -3.33
C THR A 112 -10.78 -0.77 -2.20
N GLN A 113 -9.96 -0.72 -1.16
CA GLN A 113 -10.07 -1.64 -0.03
C GLN A 113 -9.51 -1.01 1.23
N TYR A 114 -10.26 -1.15 2.33
CA TYR A 114 -9.77 -0.92 3.69
C TYR A 114 -9.45 -2.26 4.35
N PHE A 115 -8.44 -2.29 5.19
CA PHE A 115 -8.23 -3.39 6.12
C PHE A 115 -7.50 -2.91 7.38
N SER A 116 -7.62 -3.73 8.44
CA SER A 116 -6.88 -3.54 9.67
C SER A 116 -6.11 -4.83 9.94
N TYR A 117 -4.81 -4.71 10.03
CA TYR A 117 -3.93 -5.85 10.26
C TYR A 117 -3.72 -6.06 11.76
N PRO A 118 -3.72 -7.29 12.28
CA PRO A 118 -3.85 -8.56 11.54
C PRO A 118 -5.27 -9.12 11.47
N ASP A 119 -6.23 -8.58 12.22
CA ASP A 119 -7.50 -9.26 12.51
C ASP A 119 -8.64 -8.93 11.55
N TYR A 120 -8.52 -7.83 10.79
CA TYR A 120 -9.56 -7.37 9.88
C TYR A 120 -9.02 -7.16 8.48
N LYS A 121 -8.61 -8.26 7.83
CA LYS A 121 -8.08 -8.24 6.46
C LYS A 121 -9.21 -8.13 5.44
N PHE A 122 -8.86 -8.03 4.15
CA PHE A 122 -9.81 -7.75 3.09
C PHE A 122 -10.95 -8.77 2.99
N ASP A 123 -10.67 -10.03 3.27
CA ASP A 123 -11.66 -11.10 3.22
C ASP A 123 -12.75 -10.91 4.28
N ARG A 124 -12.37 -10.54 5.49
CA ARG A 124 -13.33 -10.24 6.56
C ARG A 124 -14.14 -8.98 6.24
N PHE A 125 -13.49 -7.92 5.77
CA PHE A 125 -14.19 -6.71 5.35
C PHE A 125 -15.24 -7.01 4.28
N ARG A 126 -14.85 -7.79 3.27
CA ARG A 126 -15.75 -8.16 2.17
C ARG A 126 -16.92 -9.00 2.64
N ALA A 127 -16.70 -9.89 3.62
CA ALA A 127 -17.77 -10.73 4.18
C ALA A 127 -18.77 -9.91 5.01
N GLU A 128 -18.29 -8.93 5.79
CA GLU A 128 -19.13 -8.13 6.69
C GLU A 128 -19.77 -6.91 5.99
N SER A 129 -19.14 -6.40 4.93
CA SER A 129 -19.60 -5.22 4.18
C SER A 129 -19.59 -5.50 2.67
N PRO A 130 -20.39 -6.45 2.19
CA PRO A 130 -20.39 -6.80 0.77
C PRO A 130 -20.82 -5.60 -0.10
N GLY A 131 -20.05 -5.39 -1.19
CA GLY A 131 -20.32 -4.32 -2.14
C GLY A 131 -19.69 -2.97 -1.80
N GLU A 132 -18.96 -2.86 -0.70
CA GLU A 132 -18.31 -1.59 -0.29
C GLU A 132 -16.82 -1.48 -0.67
N SER A 133 -16.28 -2.44 -1.41
CA SER A 133 -14.88 -2.43 -1.80
C SER A 133 -14.66 -2.17 -3.28
#